data_a29acdfffa8bf2de24d379def0945898
#
_entry.id   a29acdfffa8bf2de24d379def0945898
#
_cell.length_a   1.000
_cell.length_b   1.000
_cell.length_c   1.000
_cell.angle_alpha   90.00
_cell.angle_beta   90.00
_cell.angle_gamma   90.00
#
_symmetry.space_group_name_H-M   'P 1'
#
loop_
_entity.id
_entity.type
_entity.pdbx_description
1 polymer ?
#
loop_
_entity_poly.entity_id
_entity_poly.type
_entity_poly.pdbx_seq_one_letter_code
_entity_poly.pdbx_strand_id
1 'polypeptide(L)'
;MKNAVELIHIFNEAKANIRNSTDYIQYEKIISSELLKKAESADNTPAIVENVPHGILEALREDFKNAGYIVDLLDNTTIEVSMFYKLQGESYAT
;
A
#
# COMPACT_ATOMS: atom_id res chain seq x y z
N MET A 1 -29.59 -17.27 3.93
CA MET A 1 -28.12 -17.09 4.10
C MET A 1 -27.45 -17.10 2.74
N LYS A 2 -26.54 -16.17 2.51
CA LYS A 2 -25.77 -16.15 1.25
C LYS A 2 -24.74 -17.26 1.26
N ASN A 3 -24.49 -17.88 0.10
CA ASN A 3 -23.46 -18.88 -0.02
C ASN A 3 -22.08 -18.23 -0.22
N ALA A 4 -21.03 -19.03 -0.19
CA ALA A 4 -19.66 -18.52 -0.29
C ALA A 4 -19.39 -17.80 -1.62
N VAL A 5 -19.96 -18.27 -2.71
CA VAL A 5 -19.78 -17.66 -4.05
C VAL A 5 -20.37 -16.25 -4.06
N GLU A 6 -21.55 -16.07 -3.48
CA GLU A 6 -22.19 -14.76 -3.40
C GLU A 6 -21.37 -13.79 -2.57
N LEU A 7 -20.84 -14.24 -1.44
CA LEU A 7 -20.02 -13.41 -0.56
C LEU A 7 -18.71 -13.02 -1.22
N ILE A 8 -18.09 -13.94 -1.95
CA ILE A 8 -16.85 -13.64 -2.70
C ILE A 8 -17.12 -12.58 -3.76
N HIS A 9 -18.26 -12.68 -4.45
CA HIS A 9 -18.63 -11.69 -5.45
C HIS A 9 -18.81 -10.31 -4.85
N ILE A 10 -19.52 -10.22 -3.72
CA ILE A 10 -19.72 -8.97 -2.99
C ILE A 10 -18.36 -8.40 -2.52
N PHE A 11 -17.50 -9.26 -2.00
CA PHE A 11 -16.17 -8.86 -1.57
C PHE A 11 -15.35 -8.27 -2.72
N ASN A 12 -15.38 -8.91 -3.88
CA ASN A 12 -14.64 -8.44 -5.05
C ASN A 12 -15.17 -7.10 -5.57
N GLU A 13 -16.47 -6.90 -5.53
CA GLU A 13 -17.07 -5.60 -5.87
C GLU A 13 -16.64 -4.51 -4.90
N ALA A 14 -16.64 -4.82 -3.61
CA ALA A 14 -16.21 -3.87 -2.59
C ALA A 14 -14.73 -3.48 -2.78
N LYS A 15 -13.88 -4.43 -3.12
CA LYS A 15 -12.46 -4.16 -3.42
C LYS A 15 -12.31 -3.22 -4.61
N ALA A 16 -13.09 -3.45 -5.66
CA ALA A 16 -13.06 -2.58 -6.84
C ALA A 16 -13.56 -1.18 -6.51
N ASN A 17 -14.62 -1.07 -5.70
CA ASN A 17 -15.17 0.21 -5.30
C ASN A 17 -14.19 1.02 -4.44
N ILE A 18 -13.45 0.36 -3.56
CA ILE A 18 -12.41 1.00 -2.76
C ILE A 18 -11.36 1.64 -3.68
N ARG A 19 -10.88 0.90 -4.67
CA ARG A 19 -9.85 1.38 -5.59
C ARG A 19 -10.33 2.50 -6.49
N ASN A 20 -11.63 2.62 -6.70
CA ASN A 20 -12.23 3.71 -7.47
C ASN A 20 -12.59 4.92 -6.60
N SER A 21 -12.43 4.82 -5.27
CA SER A 21 -12.77 5.91 -4.37
C SER A 21 -11.74 7.05 -4.46
N THR A 22 -12.21 8.26 -4.21
CA THR A 22 -11.35 9.44 -4.16
C THR A 22 -10.27 9.29 -3.10
N ASP A 23 -10.62 8.74 -1.96
CA ASP A 23 -9.69 8.57 -0.84
C ASP A 23 -8.54 7.61 -1.21
N TYR A 24 -8.86 6.48 -1.83
CA TYR A 24 -7.82 5.55 -2.27
C TYR A 24 -6.88 6.22 -3.28
N ILE A 25 -7.43 6.90 -4.25
CA ILE A 25 -6.65 7.58 -5.30
C ILE A 25 -5.73 8.62 -4.67
N GLN A 26 -6.22 9.37 -3.69
CA GLN A 26 -5.44 10.36 -2.97
C GLN A 26 -4.27 9.75 -2.21
N TYR A 27 -4.52 8.70 -1.42
CA TYR A 27 -3.46 8.03 -0.66
C TYR A 27 -2.43 7.38 -1.57
N GLU A 28 -2.89 6.74 -2.63
CA GLU A 28 -2.00 6.13 -3.61
C GLU A 28 -1.07 7.19 -4.22
N LYS A 29 -1.64 8.34 -4.56
CA LYS A 29 -0.89 9.45 -5.15
C LYS A 29 0.13 10.04 -4.16
N ILE A 30 -0.25 10.18 -2.89
CA ILE A 30 0.65 10.67 -1.84
C ILE A 30 1.87 9.75 -1.71
N ILE A 31 1.62 8.45 -1.62
CA ILE A 31 2.69 7.46 -1.47
C ILE A 31 3.60 7.46 -2.72
N SER A 32 3.00 7.42 -3.90
CA SER A 32 3.74 7.41 -5.16
C SER A 32 4.59 8.67 -5.32
N SER A 33 4.06 9.83 -4.95
CA SER A 33 4.79 11.09 -5.01
C SER A 33 5.98 11.12 -4.04
N GLU A 34 5.79 10.60 -2.83
CA GLU A 34 6.86 10.51 -1.85
C GLU A 34 7.97 9.56 -2.33
N LEU A 35 7.60 8.42 -2.89
CA LEU A 35 8.57 7.47 -3.41
C LEU A 35 9.35 8.07 -4.58
N LEU A 36 8.68 8.80 -5.45
CA LEU A 36 9.36 9.47 -6.57
C LEU A 36 10.36 10.51 -6.08
N LYS A 37 9.99 11.33 -5.10
CA LYS A 37 10.89 12.33 -4.51
C LYS A 37 12.11 11.66 -3.88
N LYS A 38 11.90 10.56 -3.17
CA LYS A 38 12.97 9.79 -2.56
C LYS A 38 13.91 9.21 -3.59
N ALA A 39 13.37 8.68 -4.68
CA ALA A 39 14.17 8.16 -5.79
C ALA A 39 15.01 9.25 -6.43
N GLU A 40 14.42 10.42 -6.68
CA GLU A 40 15.10 11.54 -7.29
C GLU A 40 16.23 12.11 -6.42
N SER A 41 16.09 12.03 -5.11
CA SER A 41 17.09 12.54 -4.17
C SER A 41 18.01 11.44 -3.62
N ALA A 42 17.92 10.23 -4.15
CA ALA A 42 18.69 9.08 -3.70
C ALA A 42 18.46 8.75 -2.22
N ASP A 43 17.25 9.00 -1.74
CA ASP A 43 16.84 8.73 -0.37
C ASP A 43 16.22 7.33 -0.32
N ASN A 44 16.82 6.43 0.44
CA ASN A 44 16.36 5.04 0.53
C ASN A 44 15.48 4.78 1.76
N THR A 45 15.02 5.82 2.45
CA THR A 45 14.11 5.65 3.57
C THR A 45 12.69 5.35 3.07
N PRO A 46 11.89 4.65 3.87
CA PRO A 46 10.52 4.33 3.45
C PRO A 46 9.58 5.54 3.52
N ALA A 47 8.52 5.49 2.72
CA ALA A 47 7.42 6.42 2.82
C ALA A 47 6.45 5.91 3.88
N ILE A 48 6.07 6.75 4.83
CA ILE A 48 5.16 6.38 5.92
C ILE A 48 3.95 7.30 5.86
N VAL A 49 2.75 6.71 5.83
CA VAL A 49 1.49 7.46 5.82
C VAL A 49 0.61 6.96 6.95
N GLU A 50 0.14 7.91 7.77
CA GLU A 50 -0.70 7.63 8.93
C GLU A 50 -2.15 7.96 8.66
N ASN A 51 -3.02 7.51 9.55
CA ASN A 51 -4.46 7.79 9.53
C ASN A 51 -5.17 7.30 8.26
N VAL A 52 -4.75 6.16 7.75
CA VAL A 52 -5.37 5.55 6.57
C VAL A 52 -6.52 4.65 7.01
N PRO A 53 -7.73 4.84 6.47
CA PRO A 53 -8.85 3.93 6.79
C PRO A 53 -8.52 2.48 6.44
N HIS A 54 -9.03 1.54 7.24
CA HIS A 54 -8.65 0.13 7.15
C HIS A 54 -8.82 -0.47 5.75
N GLY A 55 -9.95 -0.27 5.12
CA GLY A 55 -10.19 -0.83 3.77
C GLY A 55 -9.22 -0.30 2.74
N ILE A 56 -8.90 0.99 2.82
CA ILE A 56 -7.94 1.63 1.93
C ILE A 56 -6.53 1.13 2.23
N LEU A 57 -6.20 0.98 3.51
CA LEU A 57 -4.91 0.47 3.96
C LEU A 57 -4.61 -0.91 3.35
N GLU A 58 -5.56 -1.82 3.41
CA GLU A 58 -5.40 -3.17 2.85
C GLU A 58 -5.27 -3.14 1.32
N ALA A 59 -6.04 -2.30 0.65
CA ALA A 59 -5.96 -2.15 -0.81
C ALA A 59 -4.59 -1.59 -1.23
N LEU A 60 -4.09 -0.59 -0.53
CA LEU A 60 -2.78 -0.01 -0.79
C LEU A 60 -1.68 -1.05 -0.57
N ARG A 61 -1.76 -1.79 0.54
CA ARG A 61 -0.77 -2.84 0.84
C ARG A 61 -0.70 -3.85 -0.30
N GLU A 62 -1.84 -4.34 -0.74
CA GLU A 62 -1.91 -5.32 -1.81
C GLU A 62 -1.34 -4.76 -3.12
N ASP A 63 -1.75 -3.56 -3.49
CA ASP A 63 -1.37 -2.99 -4.77
C ASP A 63 0.11 -2.61 -4.83
N PHE A 64 0.65 -2.00 -3.80
CA PHE A 64 2.08 -1.67 -3.77
C PHE A 64 2.94 -2.93 -3.68
N LYS A 65 2.51 -3.92 -2.92
CA LYS A 65 3.22 -5.20 -2.85
C LYS A 65 3.25 -5.87 -4.23
N ASN A 66 2.13 -5.89 -4.93
CA ASN A 66 2.05 -6.46 -6.27
C ASN A 66 2.88 -5.70 -7.29
N ALA A 67 3.11 -4.43 -7.05
CA ALA A 67 3.96 -3.59 -7.91
C ALA A 67 5.47 -3.74 -7.61
N GLY A 68 5.83 -4.55 -6.62
CA GLY A 68 7.23 -4.84 -6.33
C GLY A 68 7.81 -4.08 -5.13
N TYR A 69 7.00 -3.29 -4.42
CA TYR A 69 7.46 -2.58 -3.24
C TYR A 69 7.42 -3.47 -2.01
N ILE A 70 8.21 -3.12 -1.01
CA ILE A 70 8.14 -3.74 0.31
C ILE A 70 7.16 -2.94 1.14
N VAL A 71 6.14 -3.59 1.66
CA VAL A 71 5.06 -2.93 2.37
C VAL A 71 4.87 -3.56 3.74
N ASP A 72 4.88 -2.72 4.78
CA ASP A 72 4.60 -3.13 6.15
C ASP A 72 3.51 -2.25 6.75
N LEU A 73 2.68 -2.85 7.58
CA LEU A 73 1.70 -2.11 8.37
C LEU A 73 2.28 -1.91 9.76
N LEU A 74 2.53 -0.66 10.13
CA LEU A 74 3.10 -0.35 11.43
C LEU A 74 2.06 -0.42 12.54
N ASP A 75 0.81 -0.14 12.18
CA ASP A 75 -0.36 -0.31 13.06
C ASP A 75 -1.62 -0.37 12.20
N ASN A 76 -2.80 -0.30 12.82
CA ASN A 76 -4.09 -0.43 12.13
C ASN A 76 -4.39 0.68 11.13
N THR A 77 -3.63 1.77 11.16
CA THR A 77 -3.89 2.95 10.33
C THR A 77 -2.64 3.49 9.64
N THR A 78 -1.49 2.83 9.79
CA THR A 78 -0.22 3.35 9.28
C THR A 78 0.44 2.35 8.36
N ILE A 79 0.77 2.81 7.16
CA ILE A 79 1.44 1.99 6.13
C ILE A 79 2.85 2.53 5.87
N GLU A 80 3.79 1.61 5.73
CA GLU A 80 5.17 1.91 5.35
C GLU A 80 5.47 1.24 4.02
N VAL A 81 5.93 2.01 3.05
CA VAL A 81 6.24 1.50 1.71
C VAL A 81 7.68 1.85 1.37
N SER A 82 8.46 0.85 0.98
CA SER A 82 9.87 1.02 0.62
C SER A 82 10.13 0.53 -0.79
N MET A 83 10.96 1.26 -1.53
CA MET A 83 11.41 0.86 -2.85
C MET A 83 12.41 -0.29 -2.78
N PHE A 84 13.21 -0.32 -1.73
CA PHE A 84 14.27 -1.31 -1.55
C PHE A 84 13.93 -2.19 -0.38
N TYR A 85 14.11 -3.49 -0.55
CA TYR A 85 14.03 -4.33 0.62
C TYR A 85 15.41 -4.50 1.25
N LYS A 86 15.38 -4.62 2.56
CA LYS A 86 16.59 -4.78 3.34
C LYS A 86 16.98 -6.24 3.37
N LEU A 87 18.15 -6.54 2.84
CA LEU A 87 18.69 -7.89 2.96
C LEU A 87 19.05 -8.13 4.42
N GLN A 88 18.88 -9.37 4.86
CA GLN A 88 19.10 -9.71 6.25
C GLN A 88 20.52 -9.40 6.69
N GLY A 89 20.67 -8.52 7.69
CA GLY A 89 21.94 -8.13 8.23
C GLY A 89 22.77 -7.21 7.34
N GLU A 90 22.21 -6.74 6.25
CA GLU A 90 22.93 -5.91 5.27
C GLU A 90 22.18 -4.60 5.02
N SER A 91 22.86 -3.68 4.38
CA SER A 91 22.23 -2.46 3.91
C SER A 91 21.31 -2.77 2.74
N TYR A 92 20.51 -1.78 2.33
CA TYR A 92 19.63 -1.95 1.19
C TYR A 92 20.39 -2.26 -0.09
N ALA A 93 19.82 -3.13 -0.90
CA ALA A 93 20.36 -3.43 -2.22
C ALA A 93 20.28 -2.17 -3.10
N THR A 94 21.32 -1.88 -3.78
CA THR A 94 21.37 -0.74 -4.70
C THR A 94 21.74 -1.21 -6.08
#